data_c51bfb274eb9b6682005dcb2d9b57b66
#
_entry.id   c51bfb274eb9b6682005dcb2d9b57b66
#
_cell.length_a   1.000
_cell.length_b   1.000
_cell.length_c   1.000
_cell.angle_alpha   90.00
_cell.angle_beta   90.00
_cell.angle_gamma   90.00
#
_symmetry.space_group_name_H-M   'P 1'
#
loop_
_entity.id
_entity.type
_entity.pdbx_description
1 polymer ?
#
loop_
_entity_poly.entity_id
_entity_poly.type
_entity_poly.pdbx_seq_one_letter_code
_entity_poly.pdbx_strand_id
1 'polypeptide(L)'
;MKHSIFLVFFSISILCLNAQQPDSLNNKYQNAAEKLLSTEGKLVIGGYGEVHYNQPFSSTVRSNGTLDVHRMVMLLGYNFNSRTQFVSELEFEHVSEVFVEQAFLQHKINNYFNLRAGLLLIPMGIVNEYHEPTTFNGVERPLVDSKISPTTWREIGLGFSGNFIPASLKYQAYLVNGFNGYKAGAGTLNGNNGFRSGRQKGAESYISSPNYTGKIEYYGIRGLNLGLSGYFGKTQSTLYNGLNETNVAGLAKADSSVTNISMVGVDARYNLGGFQMRGQLYYTAIGNTEQYNKFTAKSGVKNDLGSAMSGYYVEAGYNVLKFVSNTNTELVPFVRYENYNTHQATAGTLAKNKAYNNNVITSGLTCKLAKGVVVKADLQFVKSEAASEYSKVFNAGVGVMF
;
A
#
# COMPACT_ATOMS: atom_id res chain seq x y z
N MET A 1 -7.20 -30.97 -29.96
CA MET A 1 -6.47 -31.36 -28.74
C MET A 1 -7.20 -30.72 -27.57
N LYS A 2 -7.74 -31.54 -26.68
CA LYS A 2 -8.61 -31.14 -25.57
C LYS A 2 -7.73 -30.64 -24.41
N HIS A 3 -7.88 -29.40 -23.99
CA HIS A 3 -7.26 -28.90 -22.78
C HIS A 3 -8.19 -29.16 -21.58
N SER A 4 -7.77 -30.09 -20.74
CA SER A 4 -8.44 -30.40 -19.47
C SER A 4 -8.07 -29.31 -18.44
N ILE A 5 -9.06 -28.55 -18.01
CA ILE A 5 -8.94 -27.61 -16.88
C ILE A 5 -9.07 -28.43 -15.60
N PHE A 6 -8.00 -28.53 -14.82
CA PHE A 6 -8.00 -29.11 -13.48
C PHE A 6 -8.59 -28.10 -12.51
N LEU A 7 -9.85 -28.28 -12.14
CA LEU A 7 -10.50 -27.57 -11.03
C LEU A 7 -10.10 -28.28 -9.73
N VAL A 8 -9.21 -27.66 -8.96
CA VAL A 8 -8.92 -28.10 -7.58
C VAL A 8 -10.00 -27.54 -6.67
N PHE A 9 -10.97 -28.36 -6.31
CA PHE A 9 -11.90 -28.11 -5.23
C PHE A 9 -11.17 -28.25 -3.90
N PHE A 10 -10.91 -27.13 -3.23
CA PHE A 10 -10.48 -27.13 -1.83
C PHE A 10 -11.72 -27.27 -0.95
N SER A 11 -11.99 -28.47 -0.47
CA SER A 11 -13.03 -28.76 0.52
C SER A 11 -12.58 -28.19 1.87
N ILE A 12 -13.08 -27.01 2.22
CA ILE A 12 -12.94 -26.46 3.57
C ILE A 12 -13.93 -27.20 4.46
N SER A 13 -13.44 -28.16 5.21
CA SER A 13 -14.17 -28.77 6.32
C SER A 13 -14.31 -27.72 7.41
N ILE A 14 -15.50 -27.18 7.58
CA ILE A 14 -15.83 -26.27 8.69
C ILE A 14 -15.84 -27.13 9.97
N LEU A 15 -14.74 -27.18 10.66
CA LEU A 15 -14.70 -27.60 12.06
C LEU A 15 -15.33 -26.49 12.89
N CYS A 16 -16.59 -26.70 13.30
CA CYS A 16 -17.22 -25.92 14.37
C CYS A 16 -16.46 -26.19 15.68
N LEU A 17 -15.39 -25.46 15.91
CA LEU A 17 -14.79 -25.34 17.23
C LEU A 17 -15.69 -24.38 18.03
N ASN A 18 -16.29 -24.87 19.10
CA ASN A 18 -16.97 -24.06 20.11
C ASN A 18 -16.03 -22.92 20.53
N ALA A 19 -16.31 -21.73 20.06
CA ALA A 19 -15.57 -20.54 20.46
C ALA A 19 -15.93 -20.22 21.90
N GLN A 20 -15.06 -20.64 22.84
CA GLN A 20 -14.96 -19.89 24.09
C GLN A 20 -14.67 -18.45 23.70
N GLN A 21 -15.54 -17.51 24.12
CA GLN A 21 -15.28 -16.08 23.93
C GLN A 21 -13.91 -15.75 24.54
N PRO A 22 -12.92 -15.39 23.74
CA PRO A 22 -11.68 -14.90 24.31
C PRO A 22 -11.82 -13.40 24.53
N ASP A 23 -11.61 -12.96 25.75
CA ASP A 23 -11.48 -11.55 26.15
C ASP A 23 -10.37 -10.75 25.43
N SER A 24 -9.87 -11.24 24.32
CA SER A 24 -8.77 -10.63 23.59
C SER A 24 -8.77 -10.84 22.07
N LEU A 25 -9.93 -10.99 21.44
CA LEU A 25 -10.06 -10.76 19.99
C LEU A 25 -10.08 -9.26 19.64
N ASN A 26 -9.43 -8.45 20.46
CA ASN A 26 -9.09 -7.10 20.06
C ASN A 26 -8.12 -7.22 18.90
N ASN A 27 -8.58 -6.78 17.74
CA ASN A 27 -7.77 -6.66 16.52
C ASN A 27 -6.46 -5.95 16.88
N LYS A 28 -5.36 -6.71 17.02
CA LYS A 28 -4.05 -6.17 17.38
C LYS A 28 -3.49 -5.20 16.34
N TYR A 29 -4.10 -5.20 15.16
CA TYR A 29 -3.73 -4.37 14.04
C TYR A 29 -4.74 -3.22 13.91
N GLN A 30 -4.39 -2.08 14.47
CA GLN A 30 -5.08 -0.81 14.29
C GLN A 30 -4.13 0.18 13.62
N ASN A 31 -4.58 0.80 12.53
CA ASN A 31 -3.85 1.90 11.91
C ASN A 31 -4.12 3.23 12.63
N ALA A 32 -3.43 4.30 12.21
CA ALA A 32 -3.55 5.62 12.82
C ALA A 32 -5.00 6.13 12.86
N ALA A 33 -5.72 6.03 11.73
CA ALA A 33 -7.12 6.46 11.66
C ALA A 33 -8.02 5.67 12.60
N GLU A 34 -7.85 4.36 12.70
CA GLU A 34 -8.64 3.52 13.61
C GLU A 34 -8.38 3.81 15.08
N LYS A 35 -7.13 4.16 15.43
CA LYS A 35 -6.81 4.62 16.79
C LYS A 35 -7.55 5.91 17.12
N LEU A 36 -7.53 6.91 16.22
CA LEU A 36 -8.27 8.15 16.41
C LEU A 36 -9.78 7.90 16.56
N LEU A 37 -10.35 7.05 15.69
CA LEU A 37 -11.79 6.73 15.71
C LEU A 37 -12.24 5.95 16.96
N SER A 38 -11.33 5.22 17.60
CA SER A 38 -11.60 4.43 18.81
C SER A 38 -11.29 5.15 20.11
N THR A 39 -10.61 6.30 20.05
CA THR A 39 -10.22 7.07 21.23
C THR A 39 -11.36 7.98 21.68
N GLU A 40 -11.63 7.98 22.97
CA GLU A 40 -12.60 8.89 23.60
C GLU A 40 -12.07 10.31 23.66
N GLY A 41 -12.97 11.29 23.68
CA GLY A 41 -12.65 12.72 23.72
C GLY A 41 -13.21 13.46 22.52
N LYS A 42 -13.45 14.76 22.69
CA LYS A 42 -13.97 15.62 21.61
C LYS A 42 -12.91 15.91 20.56
N LEU A 43 -11.69 16.19 20.99
CA LEU A 43 -10.49 16.36 20.17
C LEU A 43 -9.48 15.28 20.56
N VAL A 44 -9.01 14.54 19.59
CA VAL A 44 -8.00 13.50 19.74
C VAL A 44 -6.79 13.89 18.92
N ILE A 45 -5.63 13.90 19.54
CA ILE A 45 -4.35 14.22 18.90
C ILE A 45 -3.41 13.06 19.09
N GLY A 46 -2.69 12.72 18.04
CA GLY A 46 -1.62 11.73 18.03
C GLY A 46 -0.58 12.10 16.98
N GLY A 47 0.39 11.27 16.80
CA GLY A 47 1.39 11.49 15.78
C GLY A 47 2.38 10.37 15.66
N TYR A 48 3.17 10.41 14.60
CA TYR A 48 4.33 9.54 14.42
C TYR A 48 5.39 10.25 13.60
N GLY A 49 6.61 9.76 13.65
CA GLY A 49 7.69 10.28 12.85
C GLY A 49 8.84 9.29 12.75
N GLU A 50 9.68 9.49 11.75
CA GLU A 50 10.84 8.64 11.51
C GLU A 50 12.00 9.41 10.88
N VAL A 51 13.21 9.03 11.28
CA VAL A 51 14.47 9.54 10.73
C VAL A 51 15.26 8.35 10.21
N HIS A 52 15.76 8.47 8.98
CA HIS A 52 16.47 7.43 8.28
C HIS A 52 17.92 7.80 7.97
N TYR A 53 18.77 6.79 7.97
CA TYR A 53 20.11 6.82 7.37
C TYR A 53 20.22 5.69 6.36
N ASN A 54 20.60 6.00 5.13
CA ASN A 54 20.77 5.05 4.04
C ASN A 54 22.16 5.19 3.47
N GLN A 55 22.95 4.11 3.54
CA GLN A 55 24.34 4.04 3.02
C GLN A 55 24.42 3.01 1.89
N PRO A 56 24.45 3.43 0.61
CA PRO A 56 24.75 2.54 -0.50
C PRO A 56 26.21 2.04 -0.44
N PHE A 57 26.41 0.77 -0.80
CA PHE A 57 27.73 0.16 -0.94
C PHE A 57 27.99 -0.20 -2.40
N SER A 58 29.18 0.16 -2.88
CA SER A 58 29.70 -0.26 -4.16
C SER A 58 31.20 -0.58 -4.01
N SER A 59 31.66 -1.58 -4.75
CA SER A 59 33.09 -1.92 -4.80
C SER A 59 33.87 -0.98 -5.68
N THR A 60 33.26 -0.22 -6.57
CA THR A 60 33.87 0.58 -7.61
C THR A 60 33.62 2.08 -7.48
N VAL A 61 32.57 2.47 -6.80
CA VAL A 61 32.15 3.88 -6.66
C VAL A 61 31.91 4.21 -5.20
N ARG A 62 32.56 5.26 -4.71
CA ARG A 62 32.27 5.80 -3.38
C ARG A 62 30.95 6.58 -3.43
N SER A 63 30.02 6.22 -2.53
CA SER A 63 28.74 6.91 -2.37
C SER A 63 28.64 7.53 -0.98
N ASN A 64 28.03 8.70 -0.89
CA ASN A 64 27.68 9.29 0.40
C ASN A 64 26.44 8.60 0.95
N GLY A 65 26.37 8.48 2.27
CA GLY A 65 25.13 8.16 2.97
C GLY A 65 24.18 9.36 2.99
N THR A 66 22.88 9.08 3.05
CA THR A 66 21.82 10.09 3.19
C THR A 66 21.25 10.02 4.58
N LEU A 67 21.15 11.16 5.27
CA LEU A 67 20.41 11.34 6.52
C LEU A 67 19.15 12.15 6.21
N ASP A 68 18.01 11.67 6.66
CA ASP A 68 16.74 12.26 6.30
C ASP A 68 15.74 12.21 7.48
N VAL A 69 15.12 13.34 7.81
CA VAL A 69 13.87 13.35 8.55
C VAL A 69 12.80 12.93 7.58
N HIS A 70 12.62 11.60 7.46
CA HIS A 70 11.80 11.02 6.40
C HIS A 70 10.38 11.56 6.43
N ARG A 71 9.80 11.64 7.65
CA ARG A 71 8.53 12.32 7.88
C ARG A 71 8.27 12.56 9.36
N MET A 72 7.43 13.55 9.60
CA MET A 72 6.75 13.81 10.86
C MET A 72 5.26 14.01 10.56
N VAL A 73 4.41 13.28 11.24
CA VAL A 73 2.97 13.25 10.97
C VAL A 73 2.19 13.62 12.22
N MET A 74 1.24 14.54 12.07
CA MET A 74 0.28 14.91 13.08
C MET A 74 -1.08 14.34 12.75
N LEU A 75 -1.66 13.60 13.69
CA LEU A 75 -2.97 12.99 13.61
C LEU A 75 -3.98 13.83 14.39
N LEU A 76 -5.08 14.20 13.75
CA LEU A 76 -6.17 14.96 14.36
C LEU A 76 -7.50 14.24 14.16
N GLY A 77 -8.14 13.86 15.25
CA GLY A 77 -9.49 13.34 15.29
C GLY A 77 -10.44 14.32 15.97
N TYR A 78 -11.64 14.51 15.44
CA TYR A 78 -12.66 15.33 16.08
C TYR A 78 -14.01 14.61 16.10
N ASN A 79 -14.53 14.41 17.29
CA ASN A 79 -15.83 13.78 17.53
C ASN A 79 -16.92 14.85 17.64
N PHE A 80 -17.70 15.07 16.58
CA PHE A 80 -18.85 15.99 16.58
C PHE A 80 -19.93 15.50 17.54
N ASN A 81 -20.17 14.20 17.52
CA ASN A 81 -21.08 13.48 18.40
C ASN A 81 -20.69 11.97 18.40
N SER A 82 -21.48 11.12 19.08
CA SER A 82 -21.23 9.69 19.20
C SER A 82 -21.26 8.90 17.86
N ARG A 83 -21.69 9.52 16.77
CA ARG A 83 -21.82 8.90 15.45
C ARG A 83 -20.99 9.55 14.37
N THR A 84 -20.67 10.84 14.51
CA THR A 84 -20.02 11.62 13.46
C THR A 84 -18.65 12.06 13.91
N GLN A 85 -17.64 11.64 13.18
CA GLN A 85 -16.23 11.84 13.50
C GLN A 85 -15.49 12.32 12.24
N PHE A 86 -14.53 13.23 12.45
CA PHE A 86 -13.57 13.63 11.42
C PHE A 86 -12.19 13.10 11.78
N VAL A 87 -11.46 12.65 10.79
CA VAL A 87 -10.06 12.19 10.91
C VAL A 87 -9.23 12.92 9.88
N SER A 88 -8.08 13.44 10.30
CA SER A 88 -7.08 13.94 9.38
C SER A 88 -5.66 13.54 9.80
N GLU A 89 -4.80 13.48 8.81
CA GLU A 89 -3.39 13.11 8.90
C GLU A 89 -2.59 14.12 8.07
N LEU A 90 -1.79 14.93 8.79
CA LEU A 90 -0.94 15.99 8.22
C LEU A 90 0.50 15.52 8.26
N GLU A 91 1.10 15.32 7.09
CA GLU A 91 2.46 14.83 6.91
C GLU A 91 3.40 15.96 6.51
N PHE A 92 4.55 15.99 7.17
CA PHE A 92 5.71 16.79 6.80
C PHE A 92 6.80 15.82 6.34
N GLU A 93 7.04 15.72 5.02
CA GLU A 93 8.13 14.92 4.44
C GLU A 93 9.36 15.79 4.22
N HIS A 94 10.55 15.21 4.47
CA HIS A 94 11.85 15.84 4.21
C HIS A 94 11.98 17.26 4.78
N VAL A 95 11.34 17.51 5.94
CA VAL A 95 11.28 18.79 6.67
C VAL A 95 10.47 19.88 5.95
N SER A 96 10.42 19.90 4.63
CA SER A 96 9.92 21.01 3.81
C SER A 96 8.66 20.71 2.99
N GLU A 97 8.30 19.45 2.79
CA GLU A 97 7.11 19.08 2.02
C GLU A 97 5.94 18.83 2.96
N VAL A 98 4.77 19.41 2.66
CA VAL A 98 3.56 19.27 3.48
C VAL A 98 2.47 18.60 2.67
N PHE A 99 1.90 17.53 3.21
CA PHE A 99 0.81 16.79 2.61
C PHE A 99 -0.33 16.53 3.58
N VAL A 100 -1.53 16.41 3.04
CA VAL A 100 -2.66 15.77 3.74
C VAL A 100 -2.72 14.33 3.27
N GLU A 101 -2.44 13.36 4.14
CA GLU A 101 -2.51 11.94 3.78
C GLU A 101 -3.93 11.39 3.85
N GLN A 102 -4.69 11.81 4.87
CA GLN A 102 -6.10 11.48 5.02
C GLN A 102 -6.84 12.73 5.51
N ALA A 103 -8.07 12.90 5.06
CA ALA A 103 -9.01 13.88 5.59
C ALA A 103 -10.43 13.43 5.24
N PHE A 104 -11.10 12.76 6.15
CA PHE A 104 -12.43 12.21 5.89
C PHE A 104 -13.39 12.33 7.06
N LEU A 105 -14.65 12.43 6.72
CA LEU A 105 -15.76 12.30 7.65
C LEU A 105 -16.21 10.84 7.72
N GLN A 106 -16.41 10.31 8.94
CA GLN A 106 -17.07 9.04 9.17
C GLN A 106 -18.39 9.28 9.90
N HIS A 107 -19.46 8.66 9.41
CA HIS A 107 -20.75 8.64 10.10
C HIS A 107 -21.20 7.21 10.37
N LYS A 108 -21.34 6.87 11.65
CA LYS A 108 -21.77 5.55 12.12
C LYS A 108 -23.28 5.41 11.96
N ILE A 109 -23.71 4.54 11.07
CA ILE A 109 -25.12 4.18 10.89
C ILE A 109 -25.55 3.19 11.97
N ASN A 110 -24.75 2.14 12.19
CA ASN A 110 -24.93 1.15 13.24
C ASN A 110 -23.57 0.53 13.64
N ASN A 111 -23.56 -0.49 14.48
CA ASN A 111 -22.32 -1.10 14.99
C ASN A 111 -21.49 -1.80 13.91
N TYR A 112 -22.07 -2.11 12.75
CA TYR A 112 -21.44 -2.88 11.68
C TYR A 112 -21.20 -2.06 10.42
N PHE A 113 -21.81 -0.87 10.30
CA PHE A 113 -21.82 -0.09 9.07
C PHE A 113 -21.57 1.39 9.32
N ASN A 114 -20.54 1.92 8.69
CA ASN A 114 -20.18 3.33 8.72
C ASN A 114 -20.09 3.87 7.29
N LEU A 115 -20.56 5.08 7.08
CA LEU A 115 -20.31 5.84 5.86
C LEU A 115 -19.00 6.64 6.02
N ARG A 116 -18.21 6.72 4.96
CA ARG A 116 -17.00 7.55 4.88
C ARG A 116 -17.02 8.39 3.61
N ALA A 117 -16.55 9.63 3.71
CA ALA A 117 -16.37 10.52 2.55
C ALA A 117 -15.23 11.51 2.80
N GLY A 118 -14.41 11.75 1.80
CA GLY A 118 -13.26 12.66 1.86
C GLY A 118 -12.03 12.09 1.16
N LEU A 119 -10.85 12.45 1.64
CA LEU A 119 -9.58 11.91 1.19
C LEU A 119 -9.28 10.63 1.98
N LEU A 120 -9.32 9.50 1.30
CA LEU A 120 -9.26 8.16 1.89
C LEU A 120 -8.00 7.44 1.45
N LEU A 121 -7.36 6.69 2.34
CA LEU A 121 -6.36 5.70 1.95
C LEU A 121 -7.04 4.55 1.20
N ILE A 122 -6.40 4.13 0.11
CA ILE A 122 -6.88 2.99 -0.67
C ILE A 122 -6.53 1.69 0.05
N PRO A 123 -7.51 0.83 0.37
CA PRO A 123 -7.29 -0.35 1.20
C PRO A 123 -6.65 -1.51 0.42
N MET A 124 -5.45 -1.27 -0.15
CA MET A 124 -4.71 -2.27 -0.91
C MET A 124 -3.51 -2.78 -0.12
N GLY A 125 -3.50 -4.08 0.15
CA GLY A 125 -2.43 -4.76 0.89
C GLY A 125 -2.31 -4.35 2.36
N ILE A 126 -1.11 -4.49 2.91
CA ILE A 126 -0.83 -4.18 4.33
C ILE A 126 -0.34 -2.74 4.48
N VAL A 127 0.72 -2.37 3.75
CA VAL A 127 1.51 -1.18 4.06
C VAL A 127 0.79 0.11 3.75
N ASN A 128 -0.12 0.15 2.77
CA ASN A 128 -0.83 1.38 2.48
C ASN A 128 -1.73 1.86 3.64
N GLU A 129 -2.26 0.95 4.44
CA GLU A 129 -3.09 1.26 5.60
C GLU A 129 -2.32 1.26 6.93
N TYR A 130 -1.18 0.53 7.01
CA TYR A 130 -0.38 0.33 8.22
C TYR A 130 1.07 0.71 7.92
N HIS A 131 1.30 1.99 7.69
CA HIS A 131 2.59 2.51 7.23
C HIS A 131 3.38 3.25 8.31
N GLU A 132 2.87 3.32 9.52
CA GLU A 132 3.56 3.93 10.66
C GLU A 132 4.83 3.14 11.02
N PRO A 133 5.91 3.79 11.44
CA PRO A 133 7.22 3.15 11.62
C PRO A 133 7.24 2.01 12.64
N THR A 134 6.28 1.98 13.56
CA THR A 134 6.16 0.95 14.60
C THR A 134 5.43 -0.31 14.11
N THR A 135 4.84 -0.30 12.91
CA THR A 135 3.99 -1.37 12.41
C THR A 135 4.71 -2.38 11.52
N PHE A 136 5.92 -2.10 11.06
CA PHE A 136 6.71 -2.96 10.19
C PHE A 136 8.18 -3.07 10.64
N ASN A 137 8.85 -4.16 10.26
CA ASN A 137 10.27 -4.35 10.47
C ASN A 137 11.08 -3.73 9.32
N GLY A 138 12.37 -3.45 9.59
CA GLY A 138 13.23 -2.74 8.66
C GLY A 138 12.98 -1.23 8.65
N VAL A 139 13.95 -0.50 8.15
CA VAL A 139 13.90 0.97 8.03
C VAL A 139 12.97 1.31 6.88
N GLU A 140 13.22 0.70 5.72
CA GLU A 140 12.42 0.92 4.51
C GLU A 140 11.25 -0.05 4.40
N ARG A 141 10.14 0.46 3.87
CA ARG A 141 8.98 -0.34 3.50
C ARG A 141 9.33 -1.31 2.37
N PRO A 142 8.57 -2.43 2.19
CA PRO A 142 8.75 -3.29 1.03
C PRO A 142 8.68 -2.52 -0.29
N LEU A 143 9.61 -2.77 -1.21
CA LEU A 143 9.62 -2.11 -2.54
C LEU A 143 8.40 -2.49 -3.39
N VAL A 144 7.80 -3.65 -3.15
CA VAL A 144 6.51 -4.06 -3.74
C VAL A 144 5.43 -3.00 -3.50
N ASP A 145 5.39 -2.42 -2.29
CA ASP A 145 4.42 -1.37 -1.91
C ASP A 145 4.77 0.03 -2.43
N SER A 146 5.86 0.16 -3.18
CA SER A 146 6.19 1.37 -3.92
C SER A 146 6.00 1.20 -5.42
N LYS A 147 6.27 0.01 -5.96
CA LYS A 147 6.33 -0.27 -7.39
C LYS A 147 5.03 -0.83 -7.96
N ILE A 148 4.32 -1.65 -7.21
CA ILE A 148 3.05 -2.28 -7.65
C ILE A 148 1.85 -1.56 -7.02
N SER A 149 1.78 -1.50 -5.69
CA SER A 149 0.79 -0.70 -4.96
C SER A 149 1.49 0.54 -4.41
N PRO A 150 1.30 1.73 -5.02
CA PRO A 150 2.12 2.89 -4.69
C PRO A 150 1.73 3.49 -3.34
N THR A 151 2.45 3.15 -2.26
CA THR A 151 2.32 3.82 -0.95
C THR A 151 2.67 5.32 -1.09
N THR A 152 2.17 6.18 -0.42
CA THR A 152 0.95 6.44 0.32
C THR A 152 -0.18 6.77 -0.66
N TRP A 153 -0.92 5.77 -1.02
CA TRP A 153 -1.95 5.90 -2.05
C TRP A 153 -3.27 6.33 -1.42
N ARG A 154 -3.67 7.53 -1.74
CA ARG A 154 -4.90 8.17 -1.27
C ARG A 154 -5.67 8.78 -2.42
N GLU A 155 -6.98 8.73 -2.34
CA GLU A 155 -7.89 9.29 -3.34
C GLU A 155 -9.11 9.93 -2.69
N ILE A 156 -9.70 10.93 -3.36
CA ILE A 156 -10.97 11.51 -2.93
C ILE A 156 -12.09 10.54 -3.31
N GLY A 157 -12.95 10.25 -2.36
CA GLY A 157 -14.05 9.32 -2.60
C GLY A 157 -15.04 9.25 -1.45
N LEU A 158 -15.96 8.32 -1.63
CA LEU A 158 -16.97 7.99 -0.64
C LEU A 158 -17.27 6.48 -0.65
N GLY A 159 -17.83 6.00 0.42
CA GLY A 159 -18.22 4.60 0.52
C GLY A 159 -18.48 4.20 1.96
N PHE A 160 -18.22 2.96 2.27
CA PHE A 160 -18.54 2.41 3.57
C PHE A 160 -17.44 1.51 4.12
N SER A 161 -17.44 1.38 5.44
CA SER A 161 -16.57 0.47 6.19
C SER A 161 -17.35 -0.14 7.35
N GLY A 162 -16.87 -1.26 7.84
CA GLY A 162 -17.48 -1.88 8.99
C GLY A 162 -16.65 -3.00 9.59
N ASN A 163 -17.10 -3.42 10.78
CA ASN A 163 -16.53 -4.58 11.47
C ASN A 163 -17.70 -5.48 11.90
N PHE A 164 -17.86 -6.60 11.22
CA PHE A 164 -18.87 -7.60 11.54
C PHE A 164 -18.29 -8.62 12.52
N ILE A 165 -18.30 -8.25 13.80
CA ILE A 165 -17.69 -8.99 14.91
C ILE A 165 -18.14 -10.45 14.96
N PRO A 166 -19.45 -10.82 14.76
CA PRO A 166 -19.89 -12.21 14.83
C PRO A 166 -19.17 -13.15 13.85
N ALA A 167 -18.74 -12.64 12.69
CA ALA A 167 -17.99 -13.41 11.71
C ALA A 167 -16.47 -13.08 11.73
N SER A 168 -16.02 -12.21 12.64
CA SER A 168 -14.62 -11.73 12.68
C SER A 168 -14.17 -11.13 11.35
N LEU A 169 -15.04 -10.36 10.70
CA LEU A 169 -14.80 -9.73 9.40
C LEU A 169 -14.77 -8.22 9.51
N LYS A 170 -13.71 -7.60 9.02
CA LYS A 170 -13.60 -6.17 8.77
C LYS A 170 -13.67 -5.93 7.26
N TYR A 171 -14.34 -4.88 6.82
CA TYR A 171 -14.49 -4.59 5.40
C TYR A 171 -14.50 -3.09 5.11
N GLN A 172 -14.12 -2.77 3.89
CA GLN A 172 -14.13 -1.41 3.32
C GLN A 172 -14.49 -1.52 1.83
N ALA A 173 -15.29 -0.59 1.33
CA ALA A 173 -15.57 -0.45 -0.10
C ALA A 173 -15.82 1.02 -0.45
N TYR A 174 -15.10 1.53 -1.45
CA TYR A 174 -15.11 2.93 -1.83
C TYR A 174 -15.24 3.12 -3.33
N LEU A 175 -15.89 4.21 -3.70
CA LEU A 175 -15.88 4.79 -5.03
C LEU A 175 -14.97 6.01 -4.98
N VAL A 176 -13.97 6.06 -5.86
CA VAL A 176 -12.85 7.02 -5.79
C VAL A 176 -12.53 7.61 -7.16
N ASN A 177 -11.75 8.69 -7.18
CA ASN A 177 -11.44 9.42 -8.41
C ASN A 177 -10.41 8.73 -9.34
N GLY A 178 -9.51 7.91 -8.85
CA GLY A 178 -8.56 7.14 -9.66
C GLY A 178 -7.26 7.85 -10.04
N PHE A 179 -6.33 7.08 -10.62
CA PHE A 179 -5.04 7.59 -11.10
C PHE A 179 -5.16 8.49 -12.31
N ASN A 180 -4.29 9.48 -12.44
CA ASN A 180 -4.04 10.15 -13.71
C ASN A 180 -3.36 9.18 -14.70
N GLY A 181 -3.89 9.07 -15.93
CA GLY A 181 -3.18 8.49 -17.06
C GLY A 181 -2.47 9.58 -17.89
N TYR A 182 -3.11 10.77 -18.01
CA TYR A 182 -2.58 11.85 -18.82
C TYR A 182 -2.96 13.22 -18.24
N LYS A 183 -1.94 14.05 -17.98
CA LYS A 183 -2.09 15.41 -17.45
C LYS A 183 -1.03 16.33 -18.05
N ALA A 184 -1.41 17.58 -18.34
CA ALA A 184 -0.50 18.63 -18.81
C ALA A 184 0.33 18.23 -20.05
N GLY A 185 -0.28 17.54 -21.00
CA GLY A 185 0.39 17.15 -22.24
C GLY A 185 1.30 15.91 -22.15
N ALA A 186 1.30 15.19 -21.02
CA ALA A 186 2.18 14.04 -20.81
C ALA A 186 1.46 12.84 -20.18
N GLY A 187 1.89 11.64 -20.56
CA GLY A 187 1.56 10.41 -19.85
C GLY A 187 2.25 10.35 -18.49
N THR A 188 1.54 9.86 -17.48
CA THR A 188 2.04 9.79 -16.10
C THR A 188 2.51 8.40 -15.70
N LEU A 189 2.11 7.35 -16.42
CA LEU A 189 2.42 5.97 -16.11
C LEU A 189 3.52 5.43 -17.04
N ASN A 190 4.42 4.62 -16.52
CA ASN A 190 5.50 3.98 -17.27
C ASN A 190 5.98 2.69 -16.58
N GLY A 191 6.83 1.91 -17.24
CA GLY A 191 7.33 0.65 -16.72
C GLY A 191 8.23 0.79 -15.47
N ASN A 192 9.01 1.86 -15.35
CA ASN A 192 9.92 2.05 -14.22
C ASN A 192 9.17 2.40 -12.91
N ASN A 193 8.16 3.27 -12.98
CA ASN A 193 7.48 3.81 -11.81
C ASN A 193 6.06 3.24 -11.60
N GLY A 194 5.57 2.37 -12.49
CA GLY A 194 4.23 1.83 -12.42
C GLY A 194 3.18 2.95 -12.31
N PHE A 195 2.35 2.89 -11.30
CA PHE A 195 1.29 3.87 -11.03
C PHE A 195 1.71 5.07 -10.17
N ARG A 196 2.94 5.07 -9.60
CA ARG A 196 3.33 6.05 -8.58
C ARG A 196 3.18 7.50 -9.02
N SER A 197 3.56 7.82 -10.25
CA SER A 197 3.44 9.18 -10.80
C SER A 197 2.01 9.56 -11.22
N GLY A 198 1.11 8.60 -11.30
CA GLY A 198 -0.31 8.81 -11.60
C GLY A 198 -1.17 9.17 -10.38
N ARG A 199 -0.63 9.11 -9.14
CA ARG A 199 -1.40 9.46 -7.95
C ARG A 199 -1.82 10.93 -7.97
N GLN A 200 -3.11 11.21 -7.78
CA GLN A 200 -3.63 12.58 -7.72
C GLN A 200 -3.48 13.21 -6.33
N LYS A 201 -3.35 12.40 -5.28
CA LYS A 201 -3.08 12.79 -3.89
C LYS A 201 -4.12 13.77 -3.29
N GLY A 202 -5.29 13.92 -3.87
CA GLY A 202 -6.31 14.88 -3.42
C GLY A 202 -6.06 16.33 -3.85
N ALA A 203 -5.01 16.62 -4.63
CA ALA A 203 -4.64 17.96 -5.04
C ALA A 203 -5.31 18.31 -6.37
N GLU A 204 -6.40 19.07 -6.34
CA GLU A 204 -7.21 19.43 -7.52
C GLU A 204 -7.52 18.20 -8.39
N SER A 205 -7.87 17.10 -7.72
CA SER A 205 -8.15 15.83 -8.38
C SER A 205 -9.38 15.94 -9.25
N TYR A 206 -9.29 15.38 -10.44
CA TYR A 206 -10.41 15.32 -11.37
C TYR A 206 -10.82 13.85 -11.61
N ILE A 207 -12.04 13.68 -12.07
CA ILE A 207 -12.66 12.39 -12.37
C ILE A 207 -13.37 12.46 -13.71
N SER A 208 -12.98 11.58 -14.63
CA SER A 208 -13.69 11.33 -15.89
C SER A 208 -14.42 9.98 -15.86
N SER A 209 -13.99 9.09 -14.97
CA SER A 209 -14.59 7.77 -14.76
C SER A 209 -14.31 7.33 -13.32
N PRO A 210 -15.33 6.89 -12.54
CA PRO A 210 -15.12 6.42 -11.19
C PRO A 210 -14.33 5.12 -11.14
N ASN A 211 -13.57 4.95 -10.06
CA ASN A 211 -12.88 3.70 -9.75
C ASN A 211 -13.46 3.10 -8.47
N TYR A 212 -13.39 1.78 -8.36
CA TYR A 212 -13.93 1.01 -7.25
C TYR A 212 -12.79 0.31 -6.53
N THR A 213 -12.78 0.39 -5.21
CA THR A 213 -11.79 -0.31 -4.40
C THR A 213 -12.43 -0.88 -3.14
N GLY A 214 -11.88 -1.97 -2.63
CA GLY A 214 -12.35 -2.55 -1.38
C GLY A 214 -11.41 -3.59 -0.83
N LYS A 215 -11.61 -3.89 0.44
CA LYS A 215 -10.87 -4.92 1.17
C LYS A 215 -11.80 -5.63 2.14
N ILE A 216 -11.59 -6.92 2.31
CA ILE A 216 -12.16 -7.75 3.36
C ILE A 216 -11.02 -8.36 4.14
N GLU A 217 -11.07 -8.27 5.47
CA GLU A 217 -10.09 -8.87 6.39
C GLU A 217 -10.79 -9.83 7.34
N TYR A 218 -10.26 -11.06 7.46
CA TYR A 218 -10.69 -12.06 8.40
C TYR A 218 -9.68 -12.20 9.54
N TYR A 219 -10.15 -12.08 10.80
CA TYR A 219 -9.31 -12.14 12.01
C TYR A 219 -9.80 -13.14 13.06
N GLY A 220 -10.63 -14.12 12.66
CA GLY A 220 -11.21 -15.12 13.56
C GLY A 220 -10.25 -16.19 14.05
N ILE A 221 -9.00 -16.23 13.57
CA ILE A 221 -7.96 -17.14 14.04
C ILE A 221 -6.96 -16.36 14.88
N ARG A 222 -6.69 -16.85 16.09
CA ARG A 222 -5.80 -16.17 17.03
C ARG A 222 -4.42 -15.87 16.44
N GLY A 223 -4.06 -14.60 16.42
CA GLY A 223 -2.79 -14.11 15.88
C GLY A 223 -2.76 -13.96 14.36
N LEU A 224 -3.73 -14.49 13.62
CA LEU A 224 -3.80 -14.43 12.16
C LEU A 224 -4.82 -13.39 11.68
N ASN A 225 -4.40 -12.59 10.70
CA ASN A 225 -5.26 -11.70 9.94
C ASN A 225 -5.03 -11.98 8.45
N LEU A 226 -6.10 -12.24 7.70
CA LEU A 226 -6.07 -12.51 6.26
C LEU A 226 -6.83 -11.42 5.53
N GLY A 227 -6.22 -10.83 4.50
CA GLY A 227 -6.80 -9.77 3.68
C GLY A 227 -6.96 -10.17 2.22
N LEU A 228 -8.09 -9.76 1.64
CA LEU A 228 -8.35 -9.78 0.20
C LEU A 228 -8.78 -8.39 -0.23
N SER A 229 -8.07 -7.81 -1.19
CA SER A 229 -8.30 -6.45 -1.67
C SER A 229 -8.41 -6.38 -3.19
N GLY A 230 -9.09 -5.35 -3.68
CA GLY A 230 -9.24 -5.11 -5.11
C GLY A 230 -9.36 -3.62 -5.46
N TYR A 231 -8.91 -3.26 -6.67
CA TYR A 231 -9.05 -1.93 -7.25
C TYR A 231 -9.33 -2.06 -8.75
N PHE A 232 -10.42 -1.43 -9.21
CA PHE A 232 -10.94 -1.59 -10.57
C PHE A 232 -11.41 -0.25 -11.13
N GLY A 233 -11.03 0.05 -12.37
CA GLY A 233 -11.51 1.24 -13.08
C GLY A 233 -10.59 1.66 -14.21
N LYS A 234 -10.68 2.94 -14.58
CA LYS A 234 -9.86 3.55 -15.63
C LYS A 234 -9.03 4.69 -15.06
N THR A 235 -7.86 4.91 -15.62
CA THR A 235 -7.12 6.13 -15.33
C THR A 235 -7.86 7.35 -15.87
N GLN A 236 -7.58 8.51 -15.31
CA GLN A 236 -8.19 9.78 -15.66
C GLN A 236 -7.36 10.49 -16.75
N SER A 237 -8.00 11.31 -17.57
CA SER A 237 -7.32 12.14 -18.55
C SER A 237 -7.92 13.53 -18.63
N THR A 238 -7.06 14.55 -18.66
CA THR A 238 -7.49 15.94 -18.88
C THR A 238 -8.02 16.19 -20.29
N LEU A 239 -7.83 15.25 -21.22
CA LEU A 239 -8.31 15.40 -22.61
C LEU A 239 -9.83 15.27 -22.76
N TYR A 240 -10.52 14.69 -21.77
CA TYR A 240 -12.00 14.66 -21.79
C TYR A 240 -12.64 16.01 -21.46
N ASN A 241 -11.90 16.90 -20.78
CA ASN A 241 -12.45 18.18 -20.36
C ASN A 241 -12.77 19.07 -21.56
N GLY A 242 -14.02 19.53 -21.65
CA GLY A 242 -14.49 20.38 -22.70
C GLY A 242 -14.71 19.72 -24.08
N LEU A 243 -14.61 18.38 -24.16
CA LEU A 243 -14.96 17.68 -25.40
C LEU A 243 -16.47 17.62 -25.59
N ASN A 244 -16.89 17.92 -26.83
CA ASN A 244 -18.25 17.64 -27.25
C ASN A 244 -18.42 16.15 -27.49
N GLU A 245 -19.53 15.56 -27.02
CA GLU A 245 -19.83 14.12 -27.15
C GLU A 245 -19.93 13.67 -28.64
N THR A 246 -20.17 14.57 -29.56
CA THR A 246 -20.19 14.31 -31.02
C THR A 246 -18.79 14.37 -31.65
N ASN A 247 -17.77 14.81 -30.91
CA ASN A 247 -16.39 14.89 -31.40
C ASN A 247 -15.70 13.51 -31.31
N VAL A 248 -16.05 12.63 -32.26
CA VAL A 248 -15.54 11.24 -32.31
C VAL A 248 -14.00 11.18 -32.31
N ALA A 249 -13.34 12.08 -33.06
CA ALA A 249 -11.87 12.11 -33.12
C ALA A 249 -11.25 12.57 -31.82
N GLY A 250 -11.84 13.56 -31.15
CA GLY A 250 -11.41 14.04 -29.84
C GLY A 250 -11.58 12.97 -28.77
N LEU A 251 -12.71 12.27 -28.74
CA LEU A 251 -12.98 11.15 -27.83
C LEU A 251 -12.00 10.00 -28.05
N ALA A 252 -11.76 9.57 -29.29
CA ALA A 252 -10.78 8.52 -29.61
C ALA A 252 -9.35 8.88 -29.16
N LYS A 253 -8.99 10.17 -29.25
CA LYS A 253 -7.72 10.68 -28.74
C LYS A 253 -7.67 10.61 -27.21
N ALA A 254 -8.74 11.03 -26.52
CA ALA A 254 -8.85 10.94 -25.07
C ALA A 254 -8.83 9.47 -24.60
N ASP A 255 -9.53 8.56 -25.27
CA ASP A 255 -9.53 7.13 -25.00
C ASP A 255 -8.13 6.49 -25.13
N SER A 256 -7.31 7.00 -26.06
CA SER A 256 -5.92 6.54 -26.21
C SER A 256 -5.00 6.98 -25.06
N SER A 257 -5.42 7.95 -24.26
CA SER A 257 -4.65 8.51 -23.14
C SER A 257 -4.94 7.86 -21.79
N VAL A 258 -5.85 6.89 -21.73
CA VAL A 258 -6.25 6.19 -20.53
C VAL A 258 -5.98 4.70 -20.60
N THR A 259 -5.85 4.07 -19.45
CA THR A 259 -5.69 2.61 -19.31
C THR A 259 -6.77 2.05 -18.38
N ASN A 260 -7.16 0.79 -18.60
CA ASN A 260 -8.01 0.06 -17.66
C ASN A 260 -7.14 -0.61 -16.61
N ILE A 261 -7.53 -0.57 -15.35
CA ILE A 261 -6.81 -1.17 -14.23
C ILE A 261 -7.72 -2.20 -13.56
N SER A 262 -7.18 -3.41 -13.38
CA SER A 262 -7.75 -4.45 -12.53
C SER A 262 -6.66 -4.99 -11.63
N MET A 263 -6.65 -4.58 -10.37
CA MET A 263 -5.66 -4.99 -9.37
C MET A 263 -6.34 -5.83 -8.31
N VAL A 264 -5.73 -6.94 -7.95
CA VAL A 264 -6.10 -7.77 -6.81
C VAL A 264 -4.91 -7.96 -5.90
N GLY A 265 -5.18 -8.02 -4.60
CA GLY A 265 -4.17 -8.23 -3.57
C GLY A 265 -4.65 -9.22 -2.52
N VAL A 266 -3.75 -10.09 -2.09
CA VAL A 266 -3.97 -11.01 -0.96
C VAL A 266 -2.88 -10.74 0.05
N ASP A 267 -3.23 -10.64 1.32
CA ASP A 267 -2.28 -10.42 2.40
C ASP A 267 -2.57 -11.29 3.62
N ALA A 268 -1.53 -11.55 4.41
CA ALA A 268 -1.61 -12.27 5.66
C ALA A 268 -0.64 -11.67 6.68
N ARG A 269 -1.09 -11.54 7.93
CA ARG A 269 -0.27 -11.15 9.08
C ARG A 269 -0.48 -12.14 10.20
N TYR A 270 0.60 -12.68 10.74
CA TYR A 270 0.58 -13.59 11.88
C TYR A 270 1.50 -13.09 13.00
N ASN A 271 0.99 -13.03 14.23
CA ASN A 271 1.77 -12.62 15.39
C ASN A 271 1.28 -13.41 16.61
N LEU A 272 2.05 -14.38 17.02
CA LEU A 272 1.75 -15.19 18.18
C LEU A 272 3.03 -15.70 18.87
N GLY A 273 3.10 -15.62 20.18
CA GLY A 273 4.18 -16.22 20.96
C GLY A 273 5.58 -15.64 20.70
N GLY A 274 5.67 -14.38 20.23
CA GLY A 274 6.92 -13.74 19.82
C GLY A 274 7.27 -13.95 18.36
N PHE A 275 6.70 -14.93 17.67
CA PHE A 275 6.86 -15.13 16.22
C PHE A 275 5.97 -14.14 15.46
N GLN A 276 6.56 -13.50 14.44
CA GLN A 276 5.90 -12.55 13.56
C GLN A 276 6.14 -12.99 12.13
N MET A 277 5.08 -13.09 11.35
CA MET A 277 5.16 -13.36 9.92
C MET A 277 4.14 -12.49 9.19
N ARG A 278 4.51 -11.96 8.03
CA ARG A 278 3.60 -11.28 7.13
C ARG A 278 3.99 -11.50 5.69
N GLY A 279 3.03 -11.38 4.83
CA GLY A 279 3.25 -11.44 3.40
C GLY A 279 2.07 -10.88 2.65
N GLN A 280 2.33 -10.49 1.42
CA GLN A 280 1.29 -10.07 0.48
C GLN A 280 1.70 -10.38 -0.95
N LEU A 281 0.70 -10.47 -1.80
CA LEU A 281 0.85 -10.67 -3.24
C LEU A 281 -0.11 -9.74 -3.97
N TYR A 282 0.38 -9.09 -5.03
CA TYR A 282 -0.41 -8.31 -5.96
C TYR A 282 -0.31 -8.85 -7.36
N TYR A 283 -1.41 -8.80 -8.08
CA TYR A 283 -1.45 -8.94 -9.53
C TYR A 283 -2.32 -7.83 -10.11
N THR A 284 -1.77 -7.16 -11.13
CA THR A 284 -2.46 -6.06 -11.82
C THR A 284 -2.47 -6.33 -13.31
N ALA A 285 -3.66 -6.40 -13.91
CA ALA A 285 -3.85 -6.36 -15.34
C ALA A 285 -4.15 -4.92 -15.80
N ILE A 286 -3.50 -4.49 -16.87
CA ILE A 286 -3.60 -3.13 -17.41
C ILE A 286 -3.98 -3.21 -18.88
N GLY A 287 -5.20 -2.80 -19.19
CA GLY A 287 -5.71 -2.75 -20.55
C GLY A 287 -5.32 -1.47 -21.30
N ASN A 288 -5.41 -1.49 -22.61
CA ASN A 288 -5.14 -0.35 -23.51
C ASN A 288 -3.68 0.17 -23.48
N THR A 289 -2.73 -0.62 -23.01
CA THR A 289 -1.35 -0.16 -22.85
C THR A 289 -0.61 0.07 -24.16
N GLU A 290 -0.95 -0.64 -25.22
CA GLU A 290 -0.33 -0.44 -26.54
C GLU A 290 -0.68 0.95 -27.10
N GLN A 291 -1.97 1.32 -27.07
CA GLN A 291 -2.45 2.62 -27.51
C GLN A 291 -1.92 3.73 -26.63
N TYR A 292 -1.95 3.51 -25.31
CA TYR A 292 -1.41 4.44 -24.33
C TYR A 292 0.09 4.71 -24.54
N ASN A 293 0.90 3.69 -24.73
CA ASN A 293 2.34 3.82 -24.95
C ASN A 293 2.68 4.53 -26.27
N LYS A 294 1.86 4.33 -27.34
CA LYS A 294 1.99 5.07 -28.60
C LYS A 294 1.61 6.53 -28.40
N PHE A 295 0.49 6.79 -27.73
CA PHE A 295 -0.04 8.13 -27.53
C PHE A 295 0.83 9.00 -26.63
N THR A 296 1.41 8.42 -25.59
CA THR A 296 2.26 9.10 -24.59
C THR A 296 3.76 9.09 -24.95
N ALA A 297 4.11 8.75 -26.18
CA ALA A 297 5.48 8.79 -26.68
C ALA A 297 6.09 10.20 -26.56
N LYS A 298 7.37 10.28 -26.20
CA LYS A 298 8.13 11.53 -26.12
C LYS A 298 9.31 11.47 -27.07
N SER A 299 9.51 12.52 -27.87
CA SER A 299 10.64 12.63 -28.80
C SER A 299 10.84 11.39 -29.69
N GLY A 300 9.73 10.79 -30.15
CA GLY A 300 9.75 9.59 -31.01
C GLY A 300 9.98 8.26 -30.25
N VAL A 301 10.24 8.29 -28.95
CA VAL A 301 10.38 7.09 -28.11
C VAL A 301 9.01 6.74 -27.53
N LYS A 302 8.54 5.51 -27.82
CA LYS A 302 7.30 4.99 -27.21
C LYS A 302 7.47 4.88 -25.68
N ASN A 303 6.38 5.14 -24.96
CA ASN A 303 6.31 4.84 -23.54
C ASN A 303 6.35 3.31 -23.31
N ASP A 304 6.67 2.89 -22.10
CA ASP A 304 6.97 1.49 -21.78
C ASP A 304 6.10 0.90 -20.66
N LEU A 305 4.86 1.38 -20.50
CA LEU A 305 3.95 0.80 -19.52
C LEU A 305 3.64 -0.67 -19.86
N GLY A 306 3.86 -1.58 -18.92
CA GLY A 306 3.52 -3.00 -19.04
C GLY A 306 2.01 -3.24 -19.07
N SER A 307 1.57 -4.34 -19.68
CA SER A 307 0.16 -4.77 -19.68
C SER A 307 -0.22 -5.62 -18.46
N ALA A 308 0.75 -6.08 -17.69
CA ALA A 308 0.55 -6.62 -16.36
C ALA A 308 1.74 -6.33 -15.46
N MET A 309 1.46 -6.22 -14.16
CA MET A 309 2.44 -6.10 -13.09
C MET A 309 2.15 -7.15 -12.01
N SER A 310 3.17 -7.62 -11.33
CA SER A 310 3.02 -8.49 -10.17
C SER A 310 4.10 -8.21 -9.13
N GLY A 311 3.80 -8.51 -7.89
CA GLY A 311 4.79 -8.41 -6.83
C GLY A 311 4.31 -9.10 -5.56
N TYR A 312 5.24 -9.63 -4.80
CA TYR A 312 4.97 -10.24 -3.51
C TYR A 312 6.14 -10.07 -2.57
N TYR A 313 5.86 -10.16 -1.29
CA TYR A 313 6.88 -10.35 -0.27
C TYR A 313 6.43 -11.31 0.83
N VAL A 314 7.40 -11.91 1.50
CA VAL A 314 7.24 -12.66 2.74
C VAL A 314 8.30 -12.18 3.71
N GLU A 315 7.90 -11.87 4.95
CA GLU A 315 8.76 -11.45 6.04
C GLU A 315 8.52 -12.32 7.26
N ALA A 316 9.57 -12.73 7.92
CA ALA A 316 9.50 -13.44 9.20
C ALA A 316 10.48 -12.82 10.21
N GLY A 317 10.06 -12.75 11.46
CA GLY A 317 10.86 -12.28 12.59
C GLY A 317 10.46 -12.96 13.89
N TYR A 318 11.34 -12.88 14.88
CA TYR A 318 11.08 -13.44 16.19
C TYR A 318 11.58 -12.52 17.31
N ASN A 319 10.74 -12.21 18.29
CA ASN A 319 11.18 -11.46 19.47
C ASN A 319 12.05 -12.35 20.37
N VAL A 320 13.37 -12.19 20.27
CA VAL A 320 14.34 -13.00 21.02
C VAL A 320 14.36 -12.69 22.53
N LEU A 321 13.80 -11.53 22.93
CA LEU A 321 13.64 -11.17 24.34
C LEU A 321 12.34 -11.68 24.95
N LYS A 322 11.55 -12.47 24.22
CA LYS A 322 10.27 -13.00 24.70
C LYS A 322 10.35 -13.76 26.03
N PHE A 323 11.48 -14.40 26.31
CA PHE A 323 11.71 -15.19 27.52
C PHE A 323 12.50 -14.44 28.58
N VAL A 324 12.89 -13.20 28.33
CA VAL A 324 13.60 -12.39 29.36
C VAL A 324 12.55 -11.78 30.28
N SER A 325 12.67 -12.07 31.57
CA SER A 325 11.78 -11.52 32.59
C SER A 325 12.00 -10.03 32.77
N ASN A 326 10.95 -9.32 33.15
CA ASN A 326 10.98 -7.87 33.50
C ASN A 326 11.46 -6.92 32.41
N THR A 327 11.26 -7.26 31.12
CA THR A 327 11.49 -6.32 30.03
C THR A 327 10.24 -6.14 29.18
N ASN A 328 9.93 -4.88 28.81
CA ASN A 328 8.94 -4.53 27.81
C ASN A 328 9.58 -4.27 26.43
N THR A 329 10.91 -4.38 26.35
CA THR A 329 11.67 -4.23 25.11
C THR A 329 11.48 -5.49 24.25
N GLU A 330 11.23 -5.31 22.96
CA GLU A 330 11.28 -6.39 21.99
C GLU A 330 12.50 -6.21 21.09
N LEU A 331 13.25 -7.28 20.88
CA LEU A 331 14.33 -7.33 19.88
C LEU A 331 13.97 -8.39 18.84
N VAL A 332 13.72 -7.93 17.63
CA VAL A 332 13.19 -8.75 16.53
C VAL A 332 14.21 -8.79 15.39
N PRO A 333 15.12 -9.79 15.35
CA PRO A 333 15.78 -10.17 14.10
C PRO A 333 14.72 -10.59 13.09
N PHE A 334 14.89 -10.15 11.83
CA PHE A 334 13.95 -10.45 10.75
C PHE A 334 14.66 -10.68 9.42
N VAL A 335 13.95 -11.33 8.53
CA VAL A 335 14.33 -11.46 7.13
C VAL A 335 13.09 -11.27 6.27
N ARG A 336 13.25 -10.53 5.15
CA ARG A 336 12.21 -10.29 4.14
C ARG A 336 12.76 -10.61 2.77
N TYR A 337 12.00 -11.38 2.00
CA TYR A 337 12.22 -11.61 0.59
C TYR A 337 11.08 -10.97 -0.22
N GLU A 338 11.43 -10.26 -1.28
CA GLU A 338 10.49 -9.60 -2.18
C GLU A 338 10.84 -9.91 -3.63
N ASN A 339 9.81 -10.01 -4.46
CA ASN A 339 9.94 -9.91 -5.91
C ASN A 339 8.88 -8.94 -6.43
N TYR A 340 9.27 -8.06 -7.32
CA TYR A 340 8.33 -7.23 -8.07
C TYR A 340 8.74 -7.14 -9.55
N ASN A 341 7.72 -7.14 -10.41
CA ASN A 341 7.91 -7.06 -11.86
C ASN A 341 6.83 -6.16 -12.48
N THR A 342 7.24 -4.98 -12.92
CA THR A 342 6.34 -4.03 -13.59
C THR A 342 6.15 -4.33 -15.07
N HIS A 343 6.92 -5.29 -15.62
CA HIS A 343 6.75 -5.87 -16.95
C HIS A 343 6.42 -7.36 -16.89
N GLN A 344 5.51 -7.76 -15.98
CA GLN A 344 5.02 -9.15 -15.91
C GLN A 344 4.46 -9.61 -17.26
N ALA A 345 3.74 -8.71 -17.95
CA ALA A 345 3.39 -8.84 -19.36
C ALA A 345 3.51 -7.49 -20.06
N THR A 346 3.65 -7.50 -21.37
CA THR A 346 3.67 -6.33 -22.26
C THR A 346 2.72 -6.54 -23.42
N ALA A 347 2.27 -5.46 -24.07
CA ALA A 347 1.35 -5.51 -25.21
C ALA A 347 2.00 -5.01 -26.50
N GLY A 348 1.48 -5.45 -27.63
CA GLY A 348 1.97 -5.07 -28.96
C GLY A 348 3.40 -5.52 -29.20
N THR A 349 4.24 -4.61 -29.68
CA THR A 349 5.66 -4.85 -29.98
C THR A 349 6.61 -4.51 -28.82
N LEU A 350 6.08 -4.15 -27.64
CA LEU A 350 6.90 -3.80 -26.49
C LEU A 350 7.56 -5.05 -25.91
N ALA A 351 8.88 -5.12 -25.94
CA ALA A 351 9.65 -6.19 -25.29
C ALA A 351 9.69 -5.98 -23.78
N LYS A 352 9.68 -7.08 -23.01
CA LYS A 352 9.87 -7.03 -21.56
C LYS A 352 11.25 -6.47 -21.23
N ASN A 353 11.29 -5.49 -20.32
CA ASN A 353 12.55 -4.97 -19.80
C ASN A 353 12.94 -5.76 -18.55
N LYS A 354 14.05 -6.50 -18.64
CA LYS A 354 14.60 -7.29 -17.53
C LYS A 354 15.00 -6.47 -16.31
N ALA A 355 15.28 -5.18 -16.48
CA ALA A 355 15.57 -4.26 -15.37
C ALA A 355 14.35 -4.01 -14.45
N TYR A 356 13.14 -4.34 -14.90
CA TYR A 356 11.91 -4.13 -14.16
C TYR A 356 11.42 -5.36 -13.40
N ASN A 357 12.12 -6.49 -13.51
CA ASN A 357 11.95 -7.68 -12.68
C ASN A 357 13.05 -7.73 -11.62
N ASN A 358 12.69 -7.52 -10.36
CA ASN A 358 13.64 -7.32 -9.27
C ASN A 358 13.37 -8.28 -8.11
N ASN A 359 14.45 -8.83 -7.56
CA ASN A 359 14.47 -9.57 -6.31
C ASN A 359 15.12 -8.71 -5.23
N VAL A 360 14.53 -8.72 -4.04
CA VAL A 360 15.02 -7.96 -2.90
C VAL A 360 15.11 -8.87 -1.68
N ILE A 361 16.23 -8.81 -0.98
CA ILE A 361 16.42 -9.47 0.31
C ILE A 361 16.76 -8.39 1.32
N THR A 362 15.98 -8.30 2.40
CA THR A 362 16.27 -7.39 3.52
C THR A 362 16.40 -8.21 4.79
N SER A 363 17.45 -8.01 5.55
CA SER A 363 17.69 -8.69 6.82
C SER A 363 18.23 -7.70 7.84
N GLY A 364 17.70 -7.74 9.06
CA GLY A 364 18.10 -6.78 10.07
C GLY A 364 17.47 -7.02 11.44
N LEU A 365 17.50 -5.96 12.24
CA LEU A 365 17.01 -5.92 13.60
C LEU A 365 16.02 -4.77 13.78
N THR A 366 14.91 -5.06 14.44
CA THR A 366 13.97 -4.04 14.96
C THR A 366 13.99 -4.15 16.49
N CYS A 367 14.40 -3.06 17.15
CA CYS A 367 14.36 -2.96 18.61
C CYS A 367 13.21 -2.01 18.99
N LYS A 368 12.17 -2.55 19.66
CA LYS A 368 11.08 -1.77 20.24
C LYS A 368 11.44 -1.47 21.68
N LEU A 369 11.99 -0.28 21.93
CA LEU A 369 12.45 0.16 23.25
C LEU A 369 11.30 0.35 24.24
N ALA A 370 10.16 0.81 23.73
CA ALA A 370 8.92 1.00 24.47
C ALA A 370 7.73 0.91 23.49
N LYS A 371 6.50 0.92 24.02
CA LYS A 371 5.31 1.05 23.17
C LYS A 371 5.40 2.37 22.42
N GLY A 372 5.40 2.29 21.08
CA GLY A 372 5.48 3.47 20.21
C GLY A 372 6.90 3.99 19.91
N VAL A 373 7.97 3.30 20.33
CA VAL A 373 9.36 3.71 20.05
C VAL A 373 10.15 2.54 19.46
N VAL A 374 10.72 2.75 18.27
CA VAL A 374 11.52 1.74 17.57
C VAL A 374 12.86 2.29 17.11
N VAL A 375 13.89 1.45 17.17
CA VAL A 375 15.20 1.64 16.54
C VAL A 375 15.42 0.47 15.60
N LYS A 376 15.86 0.73 14.38
CA LYS A 376 15.95 -0.27 13.33
C LYS A 376 17.28 -0.19 12.63
N ALA A 377 17.80 -1.33 12.19
CA ALA A 377 18.93 -1.41 11.28
C ALA A 377 18.79 -2.63 10.38
N ASP A 378 19.09 -2.49 9.10
CA ASP A 378 19.04 -3.58 8.14
C ASP A 378 20.04 -3.44 7.00
N LEU A 379 20.27 -4.56 6.31
CA LEU A 379 20.95 -4.65 5.04
C LEU A 379 19.97 -5.06 3.97
N GLN A 380 19.87 -4.25 2.92
CA GLN A 380 19.02 -4.50 1.76
C GLN A 380 19.88 -4.84 0.55
N PHE A 381 19.51 -5.91 -0.14
CA PHE A 381 20.14 -6.40 -1.36
C PHE A 381 19.09 -6.39 -2.47
N VAL A 382 19.34 -5.63 -3.55
CA VAL A 382 18.43 -5.50 -4.69
C VAL A 382 19.13 -5.96 -5.96
N LYS A 383 18.48 -6.85 -6.72
CA LYS A 383 19.00 -7.33 -8.00
C LYS A 383 17.88 -7.42 -9.04
N SER A 384 18.05 -6.70 -10.15
CA SER A 384 17.18 -6.90 -11.32
C SER A 384 17.64 -8.12 -12.15
N GLU A 385 16.74 -8.66 -12.95
CA GLU A 385 17.07 -9.76 -13.90
C GLU A 385 18.13 -9.32 -14.95
N ALA A 386 18.29 -8.01 -15.20
CA ALA A 386 19.30 -7.47 -16.09
C ALA A 386 20.68 -7.30 -15.43
N ALA A 387 20.76 -7.30 -14.11
CA ALA A 387 22.01 -7.06 -13.38
C ALA A 387 22.75 -8.38 -13.07
N SER A 388 24.09 -8.35 -13.12
CA SER A 388 24.94 -9.47 -12.68
C SER A 388 25.06 -9.52 -11.15
N GLU A 389 25.10 -8.36 -10.49
CA GLU A 389 25.40 -8.21 -9.08
C GLU A 389 24.23 -7.59 -8.30
N TYR A 390 24.20 -7.82 -6.97
CA TYR A 390 23.31 -7.12 -6.06
C TYR A 390 23.82 -5.72 -5.74
N SER A 391 22.96 -4.73 -5.87
CA SER A 391 23.15 -3.46 -5.16
C SER A 391 22.87 -3.65 -3.67
N LYS A 392 23.64 -2.99 -2.82
CA LYS A 392 23.60 -3.18 -1.37
C LYS A 392 23.43 -1.84 -0.68
N VAL A 393 22.54 -1.77 0.29
CA VAL A 393 22.31 -0.58 1.11
C VAL A 393 22.24 -1.01 2.58
N PHE A 394 23.00 -0.32 3.44
CA PHE A 394 22.77 -0.38 4.88
C PHE A 394 21.79 0.72 5.26
N ASN A 395 20.79 0.36 6.02
CA ASN A 395 19.78 1.28 6.52
C ASN A 395 19.80 1.27 8.05
N ALA A 396 19.68 2.45 8.66
CA ALA A 396 19.44 2.61 10.09
C ALA A 396 18.40 3.71 10.31
N GLY A 397 17.59 3.59 11.36
CA GLY A 397 16.56 4.59 11.61
C GLY A 397 15.92 4.49 12.98
N VAL A 398 15.26 5.56 13.35
CA VAL A 398 14.42 5.64 14.55
C VAL A 398 13.01 6.02 14.16
N GLY A 399 12.04 5.47 14.86
CA GLY A 399 10.64 5.77 14.64
C GLY A 399 9.89 5.92 15.96
N VAL A 400 8.95 6.83 15.98
CA VAL A 400 8.08 7.09 17.14
C VAL A 400 6.63 7.13 16.73
N MET A 401 5.72 6.76 17.65
CA MET A 401 4.28 6.89 17.49
C MET A 401 3.62 7.06 18.87
N PHE A 402 2.79 8.06 19.05
CA PHE A 402 2.12 8.44 20.31
C PHE A 402 0.65 8.80 20.10
#